data_aa8d98d660f1949a36f598505cc72492
#
_entry.id   aa8d98d660f1949a36f598505cc72492
#
_cell.length_a   1.000
_cell.length_b   1.000
_cell.length_c   1.000
_cell.angle_alpha   90.00
_cell.angle_beta   90.00
_cell.angle_gamma   90.00
#
_symmetry.space_group_name_H-M   'P 1'
#
loop_
_entity.id
_entity.type
_entity.pdbx_description
1 polymer ?
#
loop_
_entity_poly.entity_id
_entity_poly.type
_entity_poly.pdbx_seq_one_letter_code
_entity_poly.pdbx_strand_id
1 'polypeptide(L)'
;MSGRRPRARHGGGPTMALLVGGLCGLAWAAGLRGFMAQIAGSESTVDWAGTFGWILLPGIGVGALLGWAEHLRTSGGRRGWRWLALSPLLFSAILFSRPLDMLSIFEDGLGGGAIGVPLYGMLGGYALSGRGPRWARIVSGAVALTALPIWALTVTSFAGPGLAVDTPRGAWVAVYYWSFLAVLMLACAIPHRAVTPQHAGDR
;
A
#
# COMPACT_ATOMS: atom_id res chain seq x y z
N MET A 1 -26.99 -21.78 37.72
CA MET A 1 -26.83 -22.15 36.31
C MET A 1 -26.55 -20.89 35.51
N SER A 2 -25.26 -20.57 35.32
CA SER A 2 -24.84 -19.39 34.58
C SER A 2 -24.69 -19.77 33.10
N GLY A 3 -25.65 -19.32 32.28
CA GLY A 3 -25.62 -19.54 30.83
C GLY A 3 -24.50 -18.72 30.17
N ARG A 4 -23.37 -19.35 29.89
CA ARG A 4 -22.33 -18.80 28.99
C ARG A 4 -22.92 -18.68 27.59
N ARG A 5 -23.27 -17.44 27.19
CA ARG A 5 -23.60 -17.15 25.79
C ARG A 5 -22.39 -17.45 24.92
N PRO A 6 -22.54 -18.25 23.86
CA PRO A 6 -21.44 -18.45 22.90
C PRO A 6 -21.08 -17.10 22.29
N ARG A 7 -19.84 -16.63 22.50
CA ARG A 7 -19.31 -15.48 21.75
C ARG A 7 -19.24 -15.90 20.29
N ALA A 8 -20.12 -15.31 19.48
CA ALA A 8 -20.07 -15.45 18.04
C ALA A 8 -18.63 -15.16 17.55
N ARG A 9 -17.98 -16.14 16.93
CA ARG A 9 -16.72 -15.98 16.23
C ARG A 9 -16.97 -15.04 15.04
N HIS A 10 -16.75 -13.74 15.22
CA HIS A 10 -16.71 -12.76 14.13
C HIS A 10 -15.35 -12.80 13.42
N GLY A 11 -14.87 -13.98 13.09
CA GLY A 11 -13.79 -14.18 12.14
C GLY A 11 -14.40 -14.46 10.78
N GLY A 12 -14.50 -13.47 9.92
CA GLY A 12 -14.90 -13.69 8.52
C GLY A 12 -14.01 -14.78 7.91
N GLY A 13 -14.63 -15.70 7.13
CA GLY A 13 -13.90 -16.77 6.46
C GLY A 13 -12.79 -16.22 5.54
N PRO A 14 -11.89 -17.09 5.02
CA PRO A 14 -10.78 -16.66 4.15
C PRO A 14 -11.26 -15.85 2.94
N THR A 15 -12.40 -16.21 2.38
CA THR A 15 -13.02 -15.50 1.26
C THR A 15 -13.38 -14.05 1.62
N MET A 16 -13.92 -13.82 2.81
CA MET A 16 -14.26 -12.47 3.27
C MET A 16 -13.01 -11.60 3.43
N ALA A 17 -11.93 -12.17 3.96
CA ALA A 17 -10.66 -11.45 4.10
C ALA A 17 -10.06 -11.06 2.74
N LEU A 18 -10.11 -11.96 1.75
CA LEU A 18 -9.71 -11.69 0.38
C LEU A 18 -10.57 -10.60 -0.28
N LEU A 19 -11.89 -10.67 -0.14
CA LEU A 19 -12.81 -9.70 -0.72
C LEU A 19 -12.62 -8.30 -0.10
N VAL A 20 -12.57 -8.20 1.22
CA VAL A 20 -12.36 -6.92 1.91
C VAL A 20 -10.98 -6.35 1.54
N GLY A 21 -9.94 -7.19 1.57
CA GLY A 21 -8.60 -6.78 1.16
C GLY A 21 -8.58 -6.29 -0.29
N GLY A 22 -9.21 -7.02 -1.21
CA GLY A 22 -9.32 -6.64 -2.62
C GLY A 22 -10.06 -5.32 -2.84
N LEU A 23 -11.16 -5.08 -2.12
CA LEU A 23 -11.89 -3.80 -2.15
C LEU A 23 -11.05 -2.65 -1.61
N CYS A 24 -10.33 -2.86 -0.51
CA CYS A 24 -9.39 -1.86 0.02
C CYS A 24 -8.28 -1.56 -0.99
N GLY A 25 -7.74 -2.60 -1.65
CA GLY A 25 -6.74 -2.46 -2.69
C GLY A 25 -7.26 -1.72 -3.92
N LEU A 26 -8.51 -1.98 -4.34
CA LEU A 26 -9.18 -1.23 -5.40
C LEU A 26 -9.31 0.25 -5.05
N ALA A 27 -9.81 0.56 -3.86
CA ALA A 27 -9.98 1.94 -3.39
C ALA A 27 -8.63 2.67 -3.33
N TRP A 28 -7.59 2.00 -2.83
CA TRP A 28 -6.24 2.53 -2.79
C TRP A 28 -5.68 2.79 -4.20
N ALA A 29 -5.83 1.85 -5.13
CA ALA A 29 -5.35 2.00 -6.51
C ALA A 29 -6.11 3.08 -7.27
N ALA A 30 -7.43 3.22 -7.04
CA ALA A 30 -8.22 4.32 -7.57
C ALA A 30 -7.73 5.67 -7.02
N GLY A 31 -7.39 5.72 -5.71
CA GLY A 31 -6.74 6.88 -5.10
C GLY A 31 -5.40 7.21 -5.77
N LEU A 32 -4.54 6.23 -5.96
CA LEU A 32 -3.26 6.40 -6.67
C LEU A 32 -3.49 6.94 -8.09
N ARG A 33 -4.44 6.38 -8.83
CA ARG A 33 -4.77 6.86 -10.19
C ARG A 33 -5.29 8.30 -10.17
N GLY A 34 -6.13 8.65 -9.18
CA GLY A 34 -6.60 10.03 -9.00
C GLY A 34 -5.46 10.99 -8.65
N PHE A 35 -4.50 10.56 -7.83
CA PHE A 35 -3.30 11.32 -7.54
C PHE A 35 -2.44 11.55 -8.80
N MET A 36 -2.23 10.52 -9.62
CA MET A 36 -1.54 10.67 -10.91
C MET A 36 -2.21 11.68 -11.83
N ALA A 37 -3.56 11.71 -11.84
CA ALA A 37 -4.30 12.69 -12.62
C ALA A 37 -4.10 14.13 -12.12
N GLN A 38 -3.91 14.35 -10.82
CA GLN A 38 -3.61 15.68 -10.28
C GLN A 38 -2.22 16.18 -10.72
N ILE A 39 -1.27 15.29 -10.90
CA ILE A 39 0.09 15.61 -11.36
C ILE A 39 0.10 15.88 -12.86
N ALA A 40 -0.48 14.98 -13.66
CA ALA A 40 -0.49 15.07 -15.10
C ALA A 40 -1.44 16.16 -15.64
N GLY A 41 -2.38 16.64 -14.83
CA GLY A 41 -3.33 17.69 -15.24
C GLY A 41 -4.13 17.31 -16.47
N SER A 42 -4.13 18.19 -17.49
CA SER A 42 -4.87 18.00 -18.76
C SER A 42 -4.37 16.83 -19.62
N GLU A 43 -3.15 16.37 -19.40
CA GLU A 43 -2.59 15.24 -20.15
C GLU A 43 -3.01 13.86 -19.57
N SER A 44 -3.73 13.87 -18.46
CA SER A 44 -4.23 12.64 -17.85
C SER A 44 -5.35 12.03 -18.68
N THR A 45 -5.12 10.87 -19.25
CA THR A 45 -6.11 10.07 -19.96
C THR A 45 -6.50 8.82 -19.18
N VAL A 46 -7.75 8.39 -19.31
CA VAL A 46 -8.26 7.14 -18.74
C VAL A 46 -8.50 6.17 -19.89
N ASP A 47 -7.80 5.06 -19.87
CA ASP A 47 -7.95 3.98 -20.84
C ASP A 47 -8.11 2.63 -20.12
N TRP A 48 -8.68 1.64 -20.84
CA TRP A 48 -8.98 0.34 -20.24
C TRP A 48 -7.72 -0.43 -19.81
N ALA A 49 -6.70 -0.43 -20.65
CA ALA A 49 -5.48 -1.18 -20.35
C ALA A 49 -4.66 -0.49 -19.25
N GLY A 50 -4.38 0.81 -19.41
CA GLY A 50 -3.53 1.57 -18.49
C GLY A 50 -4.14 1.71 -17.10
N THR A 51 -5.39 2.15 -17.06
CA THR A 51 -6.06 2.42 -15.77
C THR A 51 -6.53 1.13 -15.11
N PHE A 52 -7.35 0.34 -15.81
CA PHE A 52 -7.99 -0.84 -15.19
C PHE A 52 -7.04 -2.03 -15.13
N GLY A 53 -6.29 -2.31 -16.20
CA GLY A 53 -5.39 -3.44 -16.29
C GLY A 53 -4.10 -3.25 -15.47
N TRP A 54 -3.42 -2.12 -15.63
CA TRP A 54 -2.07 -1.93 -15.07
C TRP A 54 -2.03 -1.23 -13.70
N ILE A 55 -3.12 -0.60 -13.26
CA ILE A 55 -3.17 0.09 -11.97
C ILE A 55 -4.19 -0.58 -11.03
N LEU A 56 -5.47 -0.64 -11.44
CA LEU A 56 -6.51 -1.11 -10.54
C LEU A 56 -6.41 -2.61 -10.25
N LEU A 57 -6.22 -3.43 -11.27
CA LEU A 57 -6.14 -4.89 -11.10
C LEU A 57 -4.97 -5.33 -10.22
N PRO A 58 -3.73 -4.84 -10.40
CA PRO A 58 -2.65 -5.11 -9.45
C PRO A 58 -2.94 -4.63 -8.03
N GLY A 59 -3.56 -3.46 -7.88
CA GLY A 59 -3.97 -2.95 -6.58
C GLY A 59 -4.95 -3.86 -5.86
N ILE A 60 -5.95 -4.39 -6.57
CA ILE A 60 -6.87 -5.43 -6.04
C ILE A 60 -6.08 -6.65 -5.59
N GLY A 61 -5.15 -7.14 -6.42
CA GLY A 61 -4.32 -8.31 -6.12
C GLY A 61 -3.48 -8.12 -4.86
N VAL A 62 -2.77 -6.99 -4.74
CA VAL A 62 -1.97 -6.64 -3.55
C VAL A 62 -2.86 -6.54 -2.32
N GLY A 63 -4.01 -5.87 -2.42
CA GLY A 63 -4.95 -5.75 -1.33
C GLY A 63 -5.51 -7.09 -0.88
N ALA A 64 -5.87 -7.98 -1.81
CA ALA A 64 -6.34 -9.33 -1.51
C ALA A 64 -5.26 -10.16 -0.80
N LEU A 65 -3.98 -10.07 -1.22
CA LEU A 65 -2.86 -10.75 -0.57
C LEU A 65 -2.62 -10.23 0.86
N LEU A 66 -2.76 -8.92 1.09
CA LEU A 66 -2.64 -8.35 2.43
C LEU A 66 -3.85 -8.72 3.31
N GLY A 67 -5.06 -8.78 2.75
CA GLY A 67 -6.25 -9.33 3.42
C GLY A 67 -6.07 -10.81 3.79
N TRP A 68 -5.49 -11.60 2.89
CA TRP A 68 -5.11 -12.98 3.19
C TRP A 68 -4.08 -13.08 4.32
N ALA A 69 -3.08 -12.18 4.32
CA ALA A 69 -2.10 -12.11 5.42
C ALA A 69 -2.77 -11.82 6.76
N GLU A 70 -3.78 -10.97 6.81
CA GLU A 70 -4.56 -10.70 8.02
C GLU A 70 -5.34 -11.94 8.48
N HIS A 71 -5.98 -12.65 7.55
CA HIS A 71 -6.65 -13.91 7.87
C HIS A 71 -5.67 -14.94 8.47
N LEU A 72 -4.50 -15.12 7.85
CA LEU A 72 -3.48 -16.04 8.37
C LEU A 72 -2.97 -15.60 9.75
N ARG A 73 -2.78 -14.29 9.97
CA ARG A 73 -2.38 -13.74 11.26
C ARG A 73 -3.37 -14.06 12.37
N THR A 74 -4.68 -13.96 12.09
CA THR A 74 -5.77 -14.20 13.05
C THR A 74 -6.12 -15.67 13.21
N SER A 75 -5.75 -16.53 12.24
CA SER A 75 -6.00 -17.98 12.24
C SER A 75 -4.83 -18.81 12.81
N GLY A 76 -3.91 -18.19 13.55
CA GLY A 76 -2.79 -18.90 14.18
C GLY A 76 -1.49 -18.91 13.37
N GLY A 77 -1.49 -18.30 12.18
CA GLY A 77 -0.34 -18.23 11.31
C GLY A 77 -0.11 -19.53 10.50
N ARG A 78 0.60 -19.41 9.41
CA ARG A 78 1.05 -20.54 8.57
C ARG A 78 2.53 -20.35 8.23
N ARG A 79 3.26 -21.42 8.08
CA ARG A 79 4.68 -21.36 7.68
C ARG A 79 4.82 -20.52 6.40
N GLY A 80 5.70 -19.53 6.40
CA GLY A 80 5.99 -18.70 5.23
C GLY A 80 4.99 -17.56 4.95
N TRP A 81 3.90 -17.38 5.71
CA TRP A 81 2.91 -16.33 5.46
C TRP A 81 3.47 -14.90 5.44
N ARG A 82 4.61 -14.68 6.10
CA ARG A 82 5.30 -13.39 6.14
C ARG A 82 5.87 -12.94 4.80
N TRP A 83 6.05 -13.86 3.84
CA TRP A 83 6.42 -13.51 2.47
C TRP A 83 5.36 -12.63 1.79
N LEU A 84 4.13 -12.62 2.30
CA LEU A 84 3.09 -11.68 1.85
C LEU A 84 3.45 -10.21 2.12
N ALA A 85 4.46 -9.93 2.95
CA ALA A 85 5.03 -8.59 3.10
C ALA A 85 5.65 -8.05 1.79
N LEU A 86 6.02 -8.93 0.86
CA LEU A 86 6.55 -8.56 -0.45
C LEU A 86 5.45 -8.31 -1.50
N SER A 87 4.16 -8.52 -1.14
CA SER A 87 3.05 -8.33 -2.08
C SER A 87 3.00 -6.95 -2.75
N PRO A 88 3.41 -5.82 -2.12
CA PRO A 88 3.44 -4.54 -2.82
C PRO A 88 4.40 -4.49 -4.01
N LEU A 89 5.46 -5.31 -4.00
CA LEU A 89 6.39 -5.41 -5.13
C LEU A 89 5.74 -6.03 -6.38
N LEU A 90 4.62 -6.74 -6.23
CA LEU A 90 3.84 -7.24 -7.35
C LEU A 90 3.36 -6.09 -8.23
N PHE A 91 2.98 -4.95 -7.62
CA PHE A 91 2.59 -3.76 -8.35
C PHE A 91 3.74 -3.24 -9.23
N SER A 92 4.95 -3.13 -8.67
CA SER A 92 6.15 -2.75 -9.43
C SER A 92 6.46 -3.77 -10.52
N ALA A 93 6.46 -5.07 -10.20
CA ALA A 93 6.79 -6.14 -11.14
C ALA A 93 5.85 -6.15 -12.35
N ILE A 94 4.55 -5.95 -12.14
CA ILE A 94 3.56 -5.89 -13.22
C ILE A 94 3.79 -4.64 -14.08
N LEU A 95 4.09 -3.48 -13.48
CA LEU A 95 4.35 -2.27 -14.26
C LEU A 95 5.59 -2.40 -15.13
N PHE A 96 6.68 -3.00 -14.60
CA PHE A 96 7.92 -3.24 -15.36
C PHE A 96 7.83 -4.43 -16.34
N SER A 97 6.79 -5.23 -16.28
CA SER A 97 6.55 -6.30 -17.27
C SER A 97 5.93 -5.78 -18.58
N ARG A 98 5.60 -4.49 -18.65
CA ARG A 98 5.07 -3.87 -19.88
C ARG A 98 6.15 -3.85 -20.95
N PRO A 99 5.80 -4.17 -22.22
CA PRO A 99 6.74 -4.12 -23.36
C PRO A 99 6.99 -2.67 -23.84
N LEU A 100 6.96 -1.70 -22.95
CA LEU A 100 7.32 -0.30 -23.24
C LEU A 100 8.80 -0.11 -22.95
N ASP A 101 9.44 0.76 -23.72
CA ASP A 101 10.83 1.11 -23.51
C ASP A 101 11.07 1.50 -22.06
N MET A 102 11.91 0.74 -21.36
CA MET A 102 12.22 1.01 -19.94
C MET A 102 12.70 2.46 -19.74
N LEU A 103 13.36 3.05 -20.73
CA LEU A 103 13.81 4.43 -20.71
C LEU A 103 12.64 5.42 -20.62
N SER A 104 11.55 5.24 -21.37
CA SER A 104 10.40 6.15 -21.32
C SER A 104 9.70 6.17 -19.96
N ILE A 105 9.67 5.02 -19.25
CA ILE A 105 9.10 4.93 -17.89
C ILE A 105 9.89 5.82 -16.90
N PHE A 106 11.20 5.94 -17.08
CA PHE A 106 12.03 6.79 -16.23
C PHE A 106 11.98 8.27 -16.66
N GLU A 107 11.92 8.54 -17.97
CA GLU A 107 11.81 9.89 -18.52
C GLU A 107 10.48 10.55 -18.16
N ASP A 108 9.37 9.80 -18.17
CA ASP A 108 8.03 10.26 -17.78
C ASP A 108 7.84 10.39 -16.25
N GLY A 109 8.86 10.14 -15.44
CA GLY A 109 8.80 10.20 -13.98
C GLY A 109 7.97 9.10 -13.32
N LEU A 110 7.35 8.21 -14.11
CA LEU A 110 6.50 7.11 -13.61
C LEU A 110 7.33 6.02 -12.93
N GLY A 111 8.58 5.80 -13.37
CA GLY A 111 9.46 4.77 -12.82
C GLY A 111 9.80 4.99 -11.36
N GLY A 112 10.05 6.24 -10.97
CA GLY A 112 10.34 6.60 -9.59
C GLY A 112 9.16 6.31 -8.65
N GLY A 113 7.93 6.62 -9.06
CA GLY A 113 6.72 6.33 -8.31
C GLY A 113 6.40 4.85 -8.22
N ALA A 114 6.62 4.11 -9.31
CA ALA A 114 6.35 2.68 -9.38
C ALA A 114 7.20 1.83 -8.42
N ILE A 115 8.42 2.26 -8.15
CA ILE A 115 9.32 1.62 -7.17
C ILE A 115 9.17 2.29 -5.80
N GLY A 116 9.16 3.61 -5.76
CA GLY A 116 9.17 4.39 -4.52
C GLY A 116 7.95 4.12 -3.65
N VAL A 117 6.75 4.14 -4.22
CA VAL A 117 5.50 3.96 -3.45
C VAL A 117 5.46 2.60 -2.75
N PRO A 118 5.69 1.44 -3.41
CA PRO A 118 5.77 0.15 -2.73
C PRO A 118 6.87 0.09 -1.66
N LEU A 119 8.06 0.61 -1.95
CA LEU A 119 9.18 0.59 -1.00
C LEU A 119 8.89 1.44 0.25
N TYR A 120 8.38 2.66 0.09
CA TYR A 120 7.97 3.50 1.21
C TYR A 120 6.84 2.85 2.01
N GLY A 121 5.87 2.22 1.33
CA GLY A 121 4.81 1.45 1.96
C GLY A 121 5.35 0.32 2.83
N MET A 122 6.28 -0.47 2.30
CA MET A 122 6.89 -1.60 3.02
C MET A 122 7.77 -1.15 4.19
N LEU A 123 8.62 -0.12 4.00
CA LEU A 123 9.46 0.43 5.06
C LEU A 123 8.63 1.03 6.19
N GLY A 124 7.63 1.84 5.86
CA GLY A 124 6.69 2.38 6.84
C GLY A 124 5.90 1.28 7.55
N GLY A 125 5.44 0.27 6.81
CA GLY A 125 4.75 -0.89 7.36
C GLY A 125 5.62 -1.66 8.36
N TYR A 126 6.89 -1.90 8.05
CA TYR A 126 7.83 -2.52 8.98
C TYR A 126 8.05 -1.65 10.22
N ALA A 127 8.23 -0.35 10.07
CA ALA A 127 8.37 0.58 11.19
C ALA A 127 7.17 0.53 12.14
N LEU A 128 5.94 0.47 11.59
CA LEU A 128 4.68 0.42 12.34
C LEU A 128 4.35 -0.96 12.91
N SER A 129 5.06 -2.00 12.54
CA SER A 129 4.74 -3.40 12.88
C SER A 129 4.82 -3.74 14.36
N GLY A 130 5.60 -3.00 15.13
CA GLY A 130 5.88 -3.31 16.53
C GLY A 130 6.89 -4.45 16.74
N ARG A 131 7.42 -5.09 15.68
CA ARG A 131 8.34 -6.25 15.74
C ARG A 131 9.67 -5.96 15.08
N GLY A 132 10.69 -6.71 15.50
CA GLY A 132 12.07 -6.56 15.05
C GLY A 132 12.87 -5.58 15.91
N PRO A 133 14.16 -5.42 15.63
CA PRO A 133 15.04 -4.57 16.41
C PRO A 133 14.60 -3.09 16.30
N ARG A 134 14.64 -2.37 17.41
CA ARG A 134 14.19 -0.96 17.48
C ARG A 134 14.92 -0.07 16.48
N TRP A 135 16.23 -0.25 16.34
CA TRP A 135 17.03 0.54 15.42
C TRP A 135 16.56 0.38 13.95
N ALA A 136 16.28 -0.86 13.52
CA ALA A 136 15.83 -1.11 12.15
C ALA A 136 14.45 -0.48 11.88
N ARG A 137 13.55 -0.50 12.88
CA ARG A 137 12.24 0.15 12.78
C ARG A 137 12.36 1.66 12.73
N ILE A 138 13.26 2.25 13.52
CA ILE A 138 13.53 3.70 13.51
C ILE A 138 14.10 4.11 12.15
N VAL A 139 15.11 3.39 11.65
CA VAL A 139 15.70 3.66 10.33
C VAL A 139 14.67 3.54 9.22
N SER A 140 13.88 2.45 9.22
CA SER A 140 12.82 2.26 8.21
C SER A 140 11.77 3.36 8.28
N GLY A 141 11.38 3.80 9.48
CA GLY A 141 10.45 4.90 9.67
C GLY A 141 11.02 6.25 9.20
N ALA A 142 12.29 6.52 9.54
CA ALA A 142 12.98 7.73 9.10
C ALA A 142 13.05 7.77 7.56
N VAL A 143 13.44 6.66 6.91
CA VAL A 143 13.44 6.56 5.44
C VAL A 143 12.04 6.75 4.87
N ALA A 144 11.02 6.12 5.47
CA ALA A 144 9.65 6.29 4.99
C ALA A 144 9.16 7.75 5.10
N LEU A 145 9.56 8.48 6.13
CA LEU A 145 9.21 9.89 6.32
C LEU A 145 9.92 10.82 5.31
N THR A 146 11.04 10.40 4.69
CA THR A 146 11.69 11.21 3.65
C THR A 146 10.83 11.41 2.41
N ALA A 147 9.79 10.59 2.21
CA ALA A 147 8.84 10.77 1.13
C ALA A 147 8.21 12.19 1.11
N LEU A 148 7.98 12.80 2.29
CA LEU A 148 7.41 14.16 2.40
C LEU A 148 8.37 15.25 1.90
N PRO A 149 9.59 15.39 2.45
CA PRO A 149 10.50 16.42 1.97
C PRO A 149 10.96 16.18 0.53
N ILE A 150 11.13 14.93 0.11
CA ILE A 150 11.46 14.63 -1.30
C ILE A 150 10.34 15.12 -2.22
N TRP A 151 9.07 14.82 -1.89
CA TRP A 151 7.93 15.35 -2.63
C TRP A 151 7.96 16.89 -2.68
N ALA A 152 8.06 17.54 -1.52
CA ALA A 152 8.03 19.00 -1.42
C ALA A 152 9.13 19.68 -2.25
N LEU A 153 10.31 19.08 -2.32
CA LEU A 153 11.46 19.60 -3.05
C LEU A 153 11.43 19.33 -4.55
N THR A 154 10.72 18.28 -4.98
CA THR A 154 10.80 17.80 -6.36
C THR A 154 9.51 18.02 -7.16
N VAL A 155 8.36 18.20 -6.52
CA VAL A 155 7.06 18.28 -7.21
C VAL A 155 6.99 19.38 -8.28
N THR A 156 7.60 20.52 -8.01
CA THR A 156 7.57 21.66 -8.97
C THR A 156 8.41 21.40 -10.22
N SER A 157 9.42 20.51 -10.15
CA SER A 157 10.30 20.23 -11.29
C SER A 157 9.66 19.35 -12.35
N PHE A 158 8.69 18.49 -11.97
CA PHE A 158 8.01 17.59 -12.92
C PHE A 158 6.51 17.87 -13.10
N ALA A 159 5.87 18.53 -12.14
CA ALA A 159 4.43 18.80 -12.19
C ALA A 159 4.08 20.30 -12.25
N GLY A 160 5.13 21.16 -12.31
CA GLY A 160 4.99 22.59 -12.48
C GLY A 160 4.73 23.39 -11.19
N PRO A 161 4.87 24.73 -11.26
CA PRO A 161 4.83 25.60 -10.08
C PRO A 161 3.46 25.65 -9.39
N GLY A 162 2.39 25.29 -10.07
CA GLY A 162 1.04 25.25 -9.50
C GLY A 162 0.84 24.17 -8.42
N LEU A 163 1.79 23.22 -8.30
CA LEU A 163 1.81 22.19 -7.25
C LEU A 163 2.87 22.46 -6.16
N ALA A 164 3.42 23.67 -6.10
CA ALA A 164 4.26 24.07 -4.98
C ALA A 164 3.48 23.96 -3.66
N VAL A 165 4.12 23.46 -2.62
CA VAL A 165 3.44 23.15 -1.34
C VAL A 165 2.91 24.38 -0.59
N ASP A 166 3.36 25.57 -0.95
CA ASP A 166 2.85 26.87 -0.47
C ASP A 166 1.57 27.34 -1.18
N THR A 167 1.17 26.64 -2.26
CA THR A 167 -0.12 26.88 -2.92
C THR A 167 -1.22 26.01 -2.33
N PRO A 168 -2.49 26.45 -2.28
CA PRO A 168 -3.61 25.64 -1.79
C PRO A 168 -3.75 24.30 -2.52
N ARG A 169 -3.54 24.30 -3.85
CA ARG A 169 -3.60 23.09 -4.68
C ARG A 169 -2.41 22.16 -4.36
N GLY A 170 -1.20 22.69 -4.25
CA GLY A 170 -0.01 21.90 -3.91
C GLY A 170 -0.11 21.30 -2.53
N ALA A 171 -0.56 22.07 -1.54
CA ALA A 171 -0.82 21.57 -0.19
C ALA A 171 -1.86 20.43 -0.18
N TRP A 172 -2.96 20.57 -0.93
CA TRP A 172 -3.97 19.52 -1.07
C TRP A 172 -3.39 18.25 -1.70
N VAL A 173 -2.63 18.38 -2.77
CA VAL A 173 -2.02 17.23 -3.46
C VAL A 173 -0.95 16.57 -2.58
N ALA A 174 -0.21 17.33 -1.76
CA ALA A 174 0.72 16.79 -0.77
C ALA A 174 0.00 15.98 0.31
N VAL A 175 -1.13 16.47 0.84
CA VAL A 175 -1.98 15.73 1.79
C VAL A 175 -2.53 14.46 1.15
N TYR A 176 -2.96 14.55 -0.09
CA TYR A 176 -3.45 13.39 -0.86
C TYR A 176 -2.36 12.32 -1.02
N TYR A 177 -1.16 12.73 -1.49
CA TYR A 177 0.01 11.85 -1.59
C TYR A 177 0.32 11.14 -0.29
N TRP A 178 0.39 11.90 0.81
CA TRP A 178 0.70 11.34 2.10
C TRP A 178 -0.39 10.40 2.62
N SER A 179 -1.66 10.73 2.39
CA SER A 179 -2.77 9.92 2.88
C SER A 179 -2.79 8.52 2.26
N PHE A 180 -2.64 8.41 0.94
CA PHE A 180 -2.61 7.09 0.31
C PHE A 180 -1.33 6.30 0.62
N LEU A 181 -0.20 6.99 0.81
CA LEU A 181 1.04 6.36 1.24
C LEU A 181 0.91 5.82 2.69
N ALA A 182 0.33 6.60 3.59
CA ALA A 182 0.06 6.17 4.97
C ALA A 182 -0.87 4.95 5.03
N VAL A 183 -1.92 4.92 4.21
CA VAL A 183 -2.81 3.74 4.11
C VAL A 183 -2.04 2.51 3.65
N LEU A 184 -1.15 2.64 2.66
CA LEU A 184 -0.29 1.55 2.21
C LEU A 184 0.66 1.07 3.31
N MET A 185 1.28 1.99 4.07
CA MET A 185 2.14 1.64 5.21
C MET A 185 1.37 0.85 6.27
N LEU A 186 0.14 1.27 6.60
CA LEU A 186 -0.71 0.55 7.56
C LEU A 186 -1.05 -0.86 7.07
N ALA A 187 -1.37 -1.03 5.80
CA ALA A 187 -1.65 -2.33 5.20
C ALA A 187 -0.39 -3.21 5.17
N CYS A 188 0.77 -2.66 4.80
CA CYS A 188 2.05 -3.35 4.81
C CYS A 188 2.56 -3.73 6.21
N ALA A 189 2.02 -3.13 7.27
CA ALA A 189 2.33 -3.54 8.65
C ALA A 189 1.73 -4.91 9.01
N ILE A 190 0.65 -5.34 8.34
CA ILE A 190 -0.11 -6.57 8.66
C ILE A 190 0.77 -7.81 8.72
N PRO A 191 1.59 -8.16 7.70
CA PRO A 191 2.41 -9.37 7.71
C PRO A 191 3.51 -9.37 8.78
N HIS A 192 3.84 -8.21 9.32
CA HIS A 192 4.86 -8.07 10.36
C HIS A 192 4.32 -8.14 11.78
N ARG A 193 3.00 -7.97 11.98
CA ARG A 193 2.36 -8.00 13.30
C ARG A 193 2.40 -9.38 13.95
N ALA A 194 2.17 -9.45 15.27
CA ALA A 194 2.10 -10.71 16.01
C ALA A 194 0.88 -11.52 15.56
N VAL A 195 1.05 -12.83 15.50
CA VAL A 195 -0.06 -13.78 15.35
C VAL A 195 -0.93 -13.69 16.59
N THR A 196 -2.25 -13.63 16.43
CA THR A 196 -3.18 -13.67 17.55
C THR A 196 -3.17 -15.08 18.14
N PRO A 197 -2.85 -15.28 19.44
CA PRO A 197 -2.91 -16.60 20.03
C PRO A 197 -4.33 -17.16 19.94
N GLN A 198 -4.51 -18.33 19.35
CA GLN A 198 -5.74 -19.07 19.54
C GLN A 198 -5.76 -19.49 21.01
N HIS A 199 -6.76 -19.04 21.79
CA HIS A 199 -6.96 -19.51 23.13
C HIS A 199 -7.09 -21.05 23.08
N ALA A 200 -6.09 -21.73 23.62
CA ALA A 200 -6.10 -23.19 23.85
C ALA A 200 -7.08 -23.54 24.99
N GLY A 201 -8.32 -23.21 24.81
CA GLY A 201 -9.36 -23.32 25.82
C GLY A 201 -10.60 -24.02 25.32
N ASP A 202 -10.47 -25.12 24.57
CA ASP A 202 -11.57 -26.08 24.34
C ASP A 202 -10.95 -27.42 23.89
N ARG A 203 -10.26 -28.10 24.83
CA ARG A 203 -10.12 -29.55 24.80
C ARG A 203 -10.77 -30.13 26.02
#